data_6e22265cb2fe4d568a95482285163085
#
_entry.id   6e22265cb2fe4d568a95482285163085
#
_cell.length_a   1.000
_cell.length_b   1.000
_cell.length_c   1.000
_cell.angle_alpha   90.00
_cell.angle_beta   90.00
_cell.angle_gamma   90.00
#
_symmetry.space_group_name_H-M   'P 1'
#
loop_
_entity.id
_entity.type
_entity.pdbx_description
1 polymer ?
#
loop_
_entity_poly.entity_id
_entity_poly.type
_entity_poly.pdbx_seq_one_letter_code
_entity_poly.pdbx_strand_id
1 'polypeptide(L)'
;HAFRTLLRRSRLARLTAPLSVLPETARLDVERLPVANLRLLGRVLASHGVSILVCGAAAPGPALDAADRVWFDYDAAAHWQNTWMNWAAARRTVDLLNEGLESLCHSEGWRWVPVHEHITGGTGVFRDLCHLHQHAIRWKAEIIADALVAAGGTARR
;
A
#
# COMPACT_ATOMS: atom_id res chain seq x y z
N HIS A 1 -3.93 -20.97 -17.47
CA HIS A 1 -3.34 -19.62 -17.60
C HIS A 1 -3.89 -18.87 -18.82
N ALA A 2 -3.84 -19.43 -20.03
CA ALA A 2 -4.30 -18.79 -21.28
C ALA A 2 -5.79 -18.39 -21.26
N PHE A 3 -6.67 -19.21 -20.71
CA PHE A 3 -8.11 -18.94 -20.61
C PHE A 3 -8.43 -17.77 -19.66
N ARG A 4 -7.71 -17.66 -18.55
CA ARG A 4 -7.79 -16.48 -17.68
C ARG A 4 -7.36 -15.21 -18.39
N THR A 5 -6.30 -15.26 -19.18
CA THR A 5 -5.81 -14.12 -19.99
C THR A 5 -6.81 -13.71 -21.09
N LEU A 6 -7.52 -14.64 -21.70
CA LEU A 6 -8.55 -14.38 -22.71
C LEU A 6 -9.83 -13.77 -22.12
N LEU A 7 -10.34 -14.29 -21.01
CA LEU A 7 -11.47 -13.69 -20.29
C LEU A 7 -11.17 -12.26 -19.84
N ARG A 8 -9.96 -12.00 -19.49
CA ARG A 8 -9.44 -10.72 -19.02
C ARG A 8 -9.39 -9.65 -20.12
N ARG A 9 -9.15 -10.05 -21.38
CA ARG A 9 -9.19 -9.15 -22.56
C ARG A 9 -10.60 -8.99 -23.13
N SER A 10 -11.59 -9.76 -22.66
CA SER A 10 -12.94 -9.72 -23.18
C SER A 10 -13.73 -8.52 -22.64
N ARG A 11 -14.61 -7.97 -23.49
CA ARG A 11 -15.56 -6.93 -23.07
C ARG A 11 -16.49 -7.38 -21.93
N LEU A 12 -16.68 -8.68 -21.73
CA LEU A 12 -17.44 -9.27 -20.62
C LEU A 12 -16.81 -8.98 -19.24
N ALA A 13 -15.48 -8.94 -19.14
CA ALA A 13 -14.81 -8.53 -17.90
C ALA A 13 -15.09 -7.07 -17.53
N ARG A 14 -15.48 -6.24 -18.51
CA ARG A 14 -15.89 -4.83 -18.26
C ARG A 14 -17.36 -4.70 -17.82
N LEU A 15 -18.20 -5.69 -18.15
CA LEU A 15 -19.62 -5.71 -17.76
C LEU A 15 -19.82 -6.16 -16.31
N THR A 16 -18.87 -6.91 -15.76
CA THR A 16 -18.78 -7.21 -14.33
C THR A 16 -17.85 -6.22 -13.67
N ALA A 17 -18.12 -4.91 -13.84
CA ALA A 17 -17.29 -3.87 -13.25
C ALA A 17 -17.14 -4.13 -11.74
N PRO A 18 -15.90 -4.31 -11.25
CA PRO A 18 -15.69 -4.54 -9.84
C PRO A 18 -16.20 -3.35 -9.04
N LEU A 19 -16.66 -3.62 -7.83
CA LEU A 19 -17.18 -2.59 -6.94
C LEU A 19 -16.15 -1.50 -6.75
N SER A 20 -16.55 -0.27 -7.06
CA SER A 20 -15.76 0.94 -6.83
C SER A 20 -15.92 1.47 -5.38
N VAL A 21 -16.83 0.86 -4.61
CA VAL A 21 -17.16 1.26 -3.26
C VAL A 21 -16.62 0.20 -2.30
N LEU A 22 -15.81 0.65 -1.35
CA LEU A 22 -15.38 -0.22 -0.25
C LEU A 22 -16.57 -0.51 0.66
N PRO A 23 -16.69 -1.75 1.15
CA PRO A 23 -17.59 -2.04 2.25
C PRO A 23 -17.30 -1.11 3.44
N GLU A 24 -18.34 -0.66 4.13
CA GLU A 24 -18.20 0.18 5.32
C GLU A 24 -17.31 -0.48 6.40
N THR A 25 -17.27 -1.80 6.41
CA THR A 25 -16.41 -2.61 7.30
C THR A 25 -14.92 -2.51 6.98
N ALA A 26 -14.52 -2.09 5.77
CA ALA A 26 -13.12 -2.07 5.37
C ALA A 26 -12.24 -1.20 6.28
N ARG A 27 -12.76 -0.06 6.75
CA ARG A 27 -12.06 0.79 7.70
C ARG A 27 -11.86 0.09 9.05
N LEU A 28 -12.89 -0.56 9.56
CA LEU A 28 -12.82 -1.31 10.81
C LEU A 28 -11.86 -2.50 10.72
N ASP A 29 -11.79 -3.16 9.58
CA ASP A 29 -10.89 -4.28 9.36
C ASP A 29 -9.43 -3.83 9.32
N VAL A 30 -9.12 -2.67 8.73
CA VAL A 30 -7.78 -2.06 8.75
C VAL A 30 -7.38 -1.71 10.18
N GLU A 31 -8.25 -1.09 10.95
CA GLU A 31 -7.97 -0.71 12.34
C GLU A 31 -7.83 -1.92 13.27
N ARG A 32 -8.67 -2.94 13.10
CA ARG A 32 -8.72 -4.11 13.98
C ARG A 32 -7.56 -5.07 13.79
N LEU A 33 -7.09 -5.28 12.57
CA LEU A 33 -6.09 -6.31 12.28
C LEU A 33 -4.69 -5.71 12.11
N PRO A 34 -4.34 -4.99 11.02
CA PRO A 34 -2.97 -4.55 10.82
C PRO A 34 -2.52 -3.51 11.85
N VAL A 35 -3.36 -2.51 12.15
CA VAL A 35 -2.99 -1.43 13.08
C VAL A 35 -2.89 -1.93 14.52
N ALA A 36 -3.85 -2.75 14.98
CA ALA A 36 -3.83 -3.30 16.33
C ALA A 36 -2.66 -4.27 16.54
N ASN A 37 -2.36 -5.13 15.55
CA ASN A 37 -1.25 -6.06 15.62
C ASN A 37 0.10 -5.32 15.63
N LEU A 38 0.24 -4.29 14.79
CA LEU A 38 1.45 -3.46 14.79
C LEU A 38 1.63 -2.72 16.12
N ARG A 39 0.54 -2.20 16.71
CA ARG A 39 0.57 -1.58 18.04
C ARG A 39 1.11 -2.53 19.09
N LEU A 40 0.58 -3.77 19.13
CA LEU A 40 1.03 -4.77 20.08
C LEU A 40 2.52 -5.10 19.90
N LEU A 41 2.93 -5.41 18.67
CA LEU A 41 4.33 -5.71 18.35
C LEU A 41 5.24 -4.53 18.71
N GLY A 42 4.85 -3.32 18.34
CA GLY A 42 5.63 -2.12 18.60
C GLY A 42 5.81 -1.83 20.09
N ARG A 43 4.78 -2.03 20.90
CA ARG A 43 4.90 -1.87 22.35
C ARG A 43 5.86 -2.90 22.97
N VAL A 44 5.82 -4.14 22.49
CA VAL A 44 6.79 -5.18 22.91
C VAL A 44 8.21 -4.76 22.53
N LEU A 45 8.46 -4.32 21.30
CA LEU A 45 9.77 -3.85 20.85
C LEU A 45 10.24 -2.62 21.65
N ALA A 46 9.36 -1.64 21.88
CA ALA A 46 9.67 -0.45 22.65
C ALA A 46 10.04 -0.77 24.11
N SER A 47 9.41 -1.77 24.74
CA SER A 47 9.76 -2.22 26.09
C SER A 47 11.17 -2.81 26.18
N HIS A 48 11.75 -3.22 25.05
CA HIS A 48 13.15 -3.65 24.93
C HIS A 48 14.09 -2.56 24.42
N GLY A 49 13.67 -1.31 24.41
CA GLY A 49 14.49 -0.16 23.97
C GLY A 49 14.70 -0.07 22.46
N VAL A 50 13.88 -0.77 21.67
CA VAL A 50 13.95 -0.72 20.20
C VAL A 50 13.17 0.47 19.69
N SER A 51 13.83 1.33 18.92
CA SER A 51 13.18 2.44 18.23
C SER A 51 12.39 1.92 17.02
N ILE A 52 11.17 2.45 16.84
CA ILE A 52 10.26 2.00 15.80
C ILE A 52 10.11 3.07 14.73
N LEU A 53 10.30 2.65 13.48
CA LEU A 53 10.03 3.43 12.29
C LEU A 53 9.03 2.66 11.42
N VAL A 54 7.93 3.30 11.06
CA VAL A 54 6.87 2.73 10.22
C VAL A 54 6.85 3.47 8.90
N CYS A 55 6.78 2.71 7.80
CA CYS A 55 6.72 3.27 6.46
C CYS A 55 5.33 3.13 5.87
N GLY A 56 4.84 4.16 5.22
CA GLY A 56 3.62 4.11 4.44
C GLY A 56 3.70 3.11 3.29
N ALA A 57 2.60 2.44 3.01
CA ALA A 57 2.47 1.53 1.89
C ALA A 57 2.28 2.32 0.59
N ALA A 58 3.19 2.16 -0.36
CA ALA A 58 3.07 2.76 -1.68
C ALA A 58 2.05 2.00 -2.53
N ALA A 59 1.26 2.71 -3.31
CA ALA A 59 0.33 2.17 -4.28
C ALA A 59 0.31 3.04 -5.54
N PRO A 60 -0.15 2.51 -6.70
CA PRO A 60 -0.26 3.30 -7.92
C PRO A 60 -0.98 4.62 -7.69
N GLY A 61 -0.47 5.69 -8.28
CA GLY A 61 -0.90 7.07 -8.02
C GLY A 61 -2.37 7.36 -8.34
N PRO A 62 -2.90 8.48 -7.83
CA PRO A 62 -4.30 8.83 -8.05
C PRO A 62 -4.59 9.25 -9.50
N ALA A 63 -3.58 9.78 -10.19
CA ALA A 63 -3.68 10.24 -11.58
C ALA A 63 -3.03 9.22 -12.52
N LEU A 64 -3.75 8.15 -12.85
CA LEU A 64 -3.32 7.17 -13.85
C LEU A 64 -3.88 7.54 -15.22
N ASP A 65 -3.10 7.28 -16.27
CA ASP A 65 -3.64 7.32 -17.63
C ASP A 65 -4.64 6.18 -17.87
N ALA A 66 -5.31 6.21 -19.03
CA ALA A 66 -6.34 5.25 -19.33
C ALA A 66 -5.81 3.80 -19.46
N ALA A 67 -4.59 3.62 -19.93
CA ALA A 67 -3.98 2.31 -20.10
C ALA A 67 -3.56 1.72 -18.74
N ASP A 68 -2.92 2.52 -17.92
CA ASP A 68 -2.54 2.17 -16.55
C ASP A 68 -3.78 1.81 -15.71
N ARG A 69 -4.85 2.60 -15.81
CA ARG A 69 -6.10 2.32 -15.11
C ARG A 69 -6.69 0.97 -15.48
N VAL A 70 -6.74 0.65 -16.77
CA VAL A 70 -7.23 -0.66 -17.24
C VAL A 70 -6.36 -1.78 -16.71
N TRP A 71 -5.04 -1.59 -16.64
CA TRP A 71 -4.13 -2.58 -16.10
C TRP A 71 -4.36 -2.82 -14.60
N PHE A 72 -4.43 -1.77 -13.80
CA PHE A 72 -4.61 -1.89 -12.35
C PHE A 72 -6.01 -2.32 -11.94
N ASP A 73 -7.06 -1.95 -12.68
CA ASP A 73 -8.41 -2.51 -12.47
C ASP A 73 -8.42 -4.02 -12.69
N TYR A 74 -7.69 -4.46 -13.72
CA TYR A 74 -7.51 -5.87 -14.01
C TYR A 74 -6.74 -6.59 -12.90
N ASP A 75 -5.64 -6.03 -12.45
CA ASP A 75 -4.80 -6.60 -11.41
C ASP A 75 -5.55 -6.68 -10.07
N ALA A 76 -6.29 -5.64 -9.71
CA ALA A 76 -7.17 -5.61 -8.55
C ALA A 76 -8.19 -6.74 -8.58
N ALA A 77 -8.91 -6.88 -9.70
CA ALA A 77 -9.90 -7.94 -9.87
C ALA A 77 -9.27 -9.35 -9.86
N ALA A 78 -8.00 -9.49 -10.25
CA ALA A 78 -7.30 -10.76 -10.31
C ALA A 78 -6.82 -11.26 -8.95
N HIS A 79 -6.33 -10.36 -8.11
CA HIS A 79 -5.71 -10.69 -6.83
C HIS A 79 -6.72 -10.78 -5.68
N TRP A 80 -7.79 -10.02 -5.75
CA TRP A 80 -8.82 -9.98 -4.71
C TRP A 80 -10.04 -10.81 -5.10
N GLN A 81 -9.83 -12.09 -5.31
CA GLN A 81 -10.78 -13.06 -5.90
C GLN A 81 -12.17 -13.05 -5.26
N ASN A 82 -12.30 -12.62 -4.01
CA ASN A 82 -13.56 -12.67 -3.26
C ASN A 82 -14.26 -11.31 -3.13
N THR A 83 -13.64 -10.22 -3.55
CA THR A 83 -14.16 -8.87 -3.27
C THR A 83 -14.47 -8.06 -4.52
N TRP A 84 -14.06 -8.51 -5.71
CA TRP A 84 -14.31 -7.82 -6.98
C TRP A 84 -13.97 -6.31 -6.92
N MET A 85 -12.84 -5.97 -6.26
CA MET A 85 -12.40 -4.59 -6.18
C MET A 85 -11.81 -4.12 -7.51
N ASN A 86 -12.06 -2.86 -7.85
CA ASN A 86 -11.29 -2.16 -8.87
C ASN A 86 -10.07 -1.46 -8.23
N TRP A 87 -9.22 -0.87 -9.08
CA TRP A 87 -8.06 -0.12 -8.60
C TRP A 87 -8.43 0.99 -7.59
N ALA A 88 -9.51 1.74 -7.83
CA ALA A 88 -9.91 2.84 -6.94
C ALA A 88 -10.25 2.34 -5.53
N ALA A 89 -10.94 1.20 -5.43
CA ALA A 89 -11.26 0.58 -4.14
C ALA A 89 -9.99 0.00 -3.48
N ALA A 90 -9.11 -0.65 -4.23
CA ALA A 90 -7.84 -1.15 -3.73
C ALA A 90 -6.95 0.00 -3.23
N ARG A 91 -6.87 1.09 -3.98
CA ARG A 91 -6.15 2.30 -3.58
C ARG A 91 -6.72 2.88 -2.29
N ARG A 92 -8.05 3.02 -2.17
CA ARG A 92 -8.69 3.53 -0.95
C ARG A 92 -8.38 2.66 0.27
N THR A 93 -8.26 1.34 0.10
CA THR A 93 -7.84 0.44 1.19
C THR A 93 -6.42 0.77 1.67
N VAL A 94 -5.51 1.03 0.74
CA VAL A 94 -4.12 1.43 1.08
C VAL A 94 -4.10 2.81 1.75
N ASP A 95 -4.92 3.75 1.29
CA ASP A 95 -5.03 5.07 1.92
C ASP A 95 -5.53 4.96 3.36
N LEU A 96 -6.58 4.15 3.62
CA LEU A 96 -7.07 3.89 4.98
C LEU A 96 -6.01 3.22 5.86
N LEU A 97 -5.22 2.30 5.30
CA LEU A 97 -4.11 1.70 6.03
C LEU A 97 -3.06 2.74 6.41
N ASN A 98 -2.67 3.60 5.49
CA ASN A 98 -1.71 4.66 5.75
C ASN A 98 -2.23 5.67 6.79
N GLU A 99 -3.48 6.10 6.67
CA GLU A 99 -4.16 6.96 7.66
C GLU A 99 -4.10 6.33 9.08
N GLY A 100 -4.40 5.03 9.17
CA GLY A 100 -4.37 4.29 10.44
C GLY A 100 -2.96 4.11 11.01
N LEU A 101 -1.97 3.83 10.16
CA LEU A 101 -0.57 3.68 10.57
C LEU A 101 0.04 5.01 11.01
N GLU A 102 -0.23 6.09 10.30
CA GLU A 102 0.21 7.43 10.68
C GLU A 102 -0.37 7.85 12.03
N SER A 103 -1.69 7.67 12.22
CA SER A 103 -2.36 7.94 13.49
C SER A 103 -1.78 7.10 14.63
N LEU A 104 -1.47 5.83 14.37
CA LEU A 104 -0.80 4.97 15.34
C LEU A 104 0.58 5.52 15.70
N CYS A 105 1.41 5.90 14.73
CA CYS A 105 2.73 6.44 14.97
C CYS A 105 2.66 7.70 15.82
N HIS A 106 1.75 8.61 15.53
CA HIS A 106 1.55 9.83 16.34
C HIS A 106 1.11 9.49 17.77
N SER A 107 0.20 8.53 17.95
CA SER A 107 -0.29 8.15 19.30
C SER A 107 0.74 7.45 20.17
N GLU A 108 1.64 6.67 19.56
CA GLU A 108 2.67 5.89 20.28
C GLU A 108 4.04 6.59 20.29
N GLY A 109 4.18 7.77 19.66
CA GLY A 109 5.45 8.49 19.55
C GLY A 109 6.47 7.79 18.63
N TRP A 110 6.00 6.97 17.69
CA TRP A 110 6.85 6.30 16.72
C TRP A 110 7.12 7.19 15.51
N ARG A 111 8.17 6.86 14.78
CA ARG A 111 8.49 7.60 13.57
C ARG A 111 7.66 7.11 12.40
N TRP A 112 7.00 8.05 11.73
CA TRP A 112 6.31 7.83 10.47
C TRP A 112 7.16 8.29 9.28
N VAL A 113 7.21 7.47 8.21
CA VAL A 113 7.83 7.82 6.93
C VAL A 113 6.79 7.71 5.83
N PRO A 114 6.34 8.82 5.24
CA PRO A 114 5.26 8.84 4.25
C PRO A 114 5.75 8.40 2.86
N VAL A 115 6.27 7.18 2.74
CA VAL A 115 6.78 6.63 1.47
C VAL A 115 5.78 6.73 0.34
N HIS A 116 4.49 6.57 0.63
CA HIS A 116 3.39 6.62 -0.33
C HIS A 116 3.17 7.99 -0.96
N GLU A 117 3.64 9.07 -0.35
CA GLU A 117 3.58 10.41 -0.91
C GLU A 117 4.67 10.65 -1.96
N HIS A 118 5.78 9.97 -1.82
CA HIS A 118 6.95 10.11 -2.69
C HIS A 118 6.94 9.10 -3.85
N ILE A 119 6.48 7.87 -3.60
CA ILE A 119 6.43 6.82 -4.62
C ILE A 119 5.03 6.77 -5.21
N THR A 120 4.84 7.50 -6.29
CA THR A 120 3.61 7.58 -7.06
C THR A 120 3.88 7.25 -8.53
N GLY A 121 2.85 6.94 -9.28
CA GLY A 121 2.96 6.68 -10.73
C GLY A 121 2.13 5.47 -11.16
N GLY A 122 2.26 5.12 -12.42
CA GLY A 122 1.58 4.01 -13.06
C GLY A 122 2.49 2.79 -13.26
N THR A 123 2.29 2.08 -14.37
CA THR A 123 3.03 0.85 -14.73
C THR A 123 4.52 1.07 -14.95
N GLY A 124 4.99 2.31 -15.10
CA GLY A 124 6.41 2.64 -15.10
C GLY A 124 7.07 2.51 -13.71
N VAL A 125 6.31 2.62 -12.63
CA VAL A 125 6.79 2.55 -11.24
C VAL A 125 6.38 1.24 -10.58
N PHE A 126 5.16 0.78 -10.86
CA PHE A 126 4.55 -0.42 -10.27
C PHE A 126 4.37 -1.52 -11.32
N ARG A 127 4.72 -2.74 -10.95
CA ARG A 127 4.45 -3.95 -11.76
C ARG A 127 3.01 -4.41 -11.64
N ASP A 128 2.44 -4.21 -10.48
CA ASP A 128 1.08 -4.52 -10.07
C ASP A 128 0.66 -3.60 -8.90
N LEU A 129 -0.43 -3.87 -8.22
CA LEU A 129 -0.95 -3.00 -7.16
C LEU A 129 -0.02 -2.80 -5.96
N CYS A 130 0.96 -3.66 -5.75
CA CYS A 130 1.82 -3.63 -4.55
C CYS A 130 3.30 -3.83 -4.83
N HIS A 131 3.70 -4.32 -6.00
CA HIS A 131 5.09 -4.57 -6.30
C HIS A 131 5.70 -3.45 -7.15
N LEU A 132 6.81 -2.94 -6.70
CA LEU A 132 7.59 -1.90 -7.38
C LEU A 132 8.54 -2.49 -8.42
N HIS A 133 8.86 -1.73 -9.45
CA HIS A 133 10.00 -1.99 -10.30
C HIS A 133 11.32 -1.72 -9.55
N GLN A 134 12.42 -2.32 -10.00
CA GLN A 134 13.71 -2.28 -9.31
C GLN A 134 14.21 -0.85 -9.03
N HIS A 135 14.01 0.09 -9.95
CA HIS A 135 14.41 1.49 -9.74
C HIS A 135 13.57 2.16 -8.63
N ALA A 136 12.28 1.85 -8.56
CA ALA A 136 11.41 2.39 -7.52
C ALA A 136 11.68 1.74 -6.14
N ILE A 137 12.16 0.49 -6.11
CA ILE A 137 12.66 -0.14 -4.87
C ILE A 137 13.89 0.61 -4.35
N ARG A 138 14.82 1.01 -5.23
CA ARG A 138 15.99 1.82 -4.84
C ARG A 138 15.54 3.18 -4.29
N TRP A 139 14.65 3.84 -4.98
CA TRP A 139 14.09 5.13 -4.53
C TRP A 139 13.42 4.99 -3.14
N LYS A 140 12.63 3.93 -2.93
CA LYS A 140 12.07 3.63 -1.60
C LYS A 140 13.15 3.46 -0.54
N ALA A 141 14.24 2.77 -0.86
CA ALA A 141 15.34 2.56 0.07
C ALA A 141 16.05 3.86 0.43
N GLU A 142 16.21 4.78 -0.52
CA GLU A 142 16.79 6.12 -0.29
C GLU A 142 15.91 6.93 0.67
N ILE A 143 14.59 6.99 0.44
CA ILE A 143 13.65 7.69 1.32
C ILE A 143 13.74 7.17 2.77
N ILE A 144 13.82 5.84 2.94
CA ILE A 144 13.91 5.22 4.27
C ILE A 144 15.28 5.51 4.89
N ALA A 145 16.36 5.45 4.12
CA ALA A 145 17.70 5.75 4.60
C ALA A 145 17.81 7.19 5.10
N ASP A 146 17.28 8.16 4.33
CA ASP A 146 17.26 9.57 4.71
C ASP A 146 16.47 9.79 6.02
N ALA A 147 15.32 9.11 6.16
CA ALA A 147 14.54 9.15 7.38
C ALA A 147 15.29 8.57 8.59
N LEU A 148 16.07 7.51 8.39
CA LEU A 148 16.91 6.91 9.44
C LEU A 148 18.06 7.85 9.84
N VAL A 149 18.73 8.49 8.88
CA VAL A 149 19.79 9.48 9.14
C VAL A 149 19.24 10.67 9.90
N ALA A 150 18.12 11.22 9.45
CA ALA A 150 17.44 12.33 10.13
C ALA A 150 16.98 11.98 11.57
N ALA A 151 16.84 10.67 11.86
CA ALA A 151 16.53 10.15 13.20
C ALA A 151 17.71 10.22 14.19
N GLY A 152 18.88 10.71 13.78
CA GLY A 152 20.10 10.60 14.58
C GLY A 152 20.64 9.17 14.62
N GLY A 153 20.26 8.35 13.65
CA GLY A 153 20.76 6.99 13.47
C GLY A 153 22.20 6.96 13.02
N THR A 154 23.12 7.49 13.88
CA THR A 154 24.49 7.06 13.79
C THR A 154 24.50 5.61 14.20
N ALA A 155 24.63 4.72 13.22
CA ALA A 155 24.96 3.34 13.49
C ALA A 155 26.14 3.33 14.45
N ARG A 156 25.90 3.00 15.71
CA ARG A 156 27.01 2.61 16.60
C ARG A 156 27.62 1.36 15.96
N ARG A 157 28.79 1.56 15.37
CA ARG A 157 29.66 0.47 14.93
C ARG A 157 30.12 -0.32 16.15
#